data_9f295638502547f15de9938e48e03966
#
_entry.id   9f295638502547f15de9938e48e03966
#
_cell.length_a   1.000
_cell.length_b   1.000
_cell.length_c   1.000
_cell.angle_alpha   90.00
_cell.angle_beta   90.00
_cell.angle_gamma   90.00
#
_symmetry.space_group_name_H-M   'P 1'
#
loop_
_entity.id
_entity.type
_entity.pdbx_description
1 polymer ?
#
loop_
_entity_poly.entity_id
_entity_poly.type
_entity_poly.pdbx_seq_one_letter_code
_entity_poly.pdbx_strand_id
1 'polypeptide(L)'
;MRSQPADRRALEHGGDLAAARRRFPDAPAPWIDLSTGINPQGWPVSPLPADCWRRLPEDNDGLEETAAAYYGNVNLLPLAGSQAAIQCLPTLLPRAAVVMPAPLYAEHPHAWERAGHKVRRLAGANLARALTAMAPNVLLCNPNNPTGRAYPRDELLDAAAQLKKRGGTLVVDEAFADVDPDNCVAPFAGTKDAPNLIVLRSLGKFFGLAGARVGFILGRRELLMQMVEVLGPWAVSGPSRVVAQGALAD
;
A
#
# COMPACT_ATOMS: atom_id res chain seq x y z
N MET A 1 -34.41 -2.21 -23.12
CA MET A 1 -34.03 -1.30 -22.05
C MET A 1 -32.54 -1.50 -21.78
N ARG A 2 -31.67 -0.53 -22.15
CA ARG A 2 -30.24 -0.57 -21.81
C ARG A 2 -30.12 -0.11 -20.36
N SER A 3 -29.63 -0.98 -19.47
CA SER A 3 -29.31 -0.62 -18.09
C SER A 3 -28.31 0.54 -18.10
N GLN A 4 -28.68 1.66 -17.48
CA GLN A 4 -27.72 2.75 -17.23
C GLN A 4 -26.55 2.19 -16.43
N PRO A 5 -25.29 2.58 -16.75
CA PRO A 5 -24.16 2.19 -15.94
C PRO A 5 -24.36 2.80 -14.54
N ALA A 6 -24.25 1.95 -13.51
CA ALA A 6 -24.30 2.38 -12.12
C ALA A 6 -23.35 3.58 -11.91
N ASP A 7 -23.86 4.62 -11.30
CA ASP A 7 -23.14 5.86 -10.96
C ASP A 7 -21.88 5.51 -10.17
N ARG A 8 -20.74 5.46 -10.86
CA ARG A 8 -19.43 5.15 -10.25
C ARG A 8 -18.92 6.41 -9.56
N ARG A 9 -19.50 6.75 -8.42
CA ARG A 9 -18.96 7.83 -7.60
C ARG A 9 -17.53 7.48 -7.20
N ALA A 10 -16.61 8.40 -7.49
CA ALA A 10 -15.26 8.32 -6.95
C ALA A 10 -15.36 8.34 -5.41
N LEU A 11 -14.48 7.57 -4.75
CA LEU A 11 -14.41 7.59 -3.28
C LEU A 11 -13.97 8.99 -2.82
N GLU A 12 -14.58 9.48 -1.76
CA GLU A 12 -14.16 10.73 -1.14
C GLU A 12 -12.89 10.48 -0.30
N HIS A 13 -11.89 11.33 -0.50
CA HIS A 13 -10.62 11.30 0.21
C HIS A 13 -10.34 12.63 0.89
N GLY A 14 -9.54 12.61 1.96
CA GLY A 14 -8.97 13.81 2.56
C GLY A 14 -7.89 14.46 1.69
N GLY A 15 -7.39 15.62 2.13
CA GLY A 15 -6.30 16.35 1.46
C GLY A 15 -6.74 17.38 0.42
N ASP A 16 -8.04 17.59 0.19
CA ASP A 16 -8.55 18.62 -0.73
C ASP A 16 -8.72 19.97 -0.02
N LEU A 17 -7.60 20.59 0.34
CA LEU A 17 -7.58 21.95 0.92
C LEU A 17 -8.15 23.00 -0.04
N ALA A 18 -8.06 22.80 -1.35
CA ALA A 18 -8.59 23.72 -2.31
C ALA A 18 -10.13 23.74 -2.27
N ALA A 19 -10.77 22.59 -2.16
CA ALA A 19 -12.23 22.49 -1.96
C ALA A 19 -12.64 23.08 -0.61
N ALA A 20 -11.90 22.82 0.47
CA ALA A 20 -12.15 23.37 1.79
C ALA A 20 -12.09 24.91 1.77
N ARG A 21 -11.07 25.50 1.15
CA ARG A 21 -10.94 26.97 1.02
C ARG A 21 -12.08 27.59 0.20
N ARG A 22 -12.54 26.93 -0.86
CA ARG A 22 -13.71 27.41 -1.62
C ARG A 22 -14.99 27.37 -0.78
N ARG A 23 -15.15 26.34 0.06
CA ARG A 23 -16.33 26.16 0.90
C ARG A 23 -16.37 27.14 2.08
N PHE A 24 -15.21 27.52 2.60
CA PHE A 24 -15.06 28.39 3.78
C PHE A 24 -14.08 29.54 3.48
N PRO A 25 -14.46 30.50 2.60
CA PRO A 25 -13.55 31.55 2.13
C PRO A 25 -13.08 32.49 3.24
N ASP A 26 -13.89 32.67 4.29
CA ASP A 26 -13.61 33.58 5.41
C ASP A 26 -12.87 32.89 6.58
N ALA A 27 -12.49 31.63 6.43
CA ALA A 27 -11.77 30.92 7.49
C ALA A 27 -10.35 31.49 7.66
N PRO A 28 -9.88 31.67 8.92
CA PRO A 28 -8.57 32.24 9.17
C PRO A 28 -7.44 31.33 8.70
N ALA A 29 -6.32 31.95 8.28
CA ALA A 29 -5.06 31.24 8.03
C ALA A 29 -4.19 31.24 9.30
N PRO A 30 -3.27 30.24 9.47
CA PRO A 30 -3.03 29.09 8.58
C PRO A 30 -4.07 27.98 8.74
N TRP A 31 -4.30 27.22 7.64
CA TRP A 31 -5.13 26.02 7.68
C TRP A 31 -4.33 24.84 8.28
N ILE A 32 -4.98 24.08 9.13
CA ILE A 32 -4.45 22.80 9.66
C ILE A 32 -5.25 21.68 9.02
N ASP A 33 -4.59 20.86 8.19
CA ASP A 33 -5.23 19.70 7.54
C ASP A 33 -5.07 18.44 8.39
N LEU A 34 -6.18 18.01 9.01
CA LEU A 34 -6.29 16.77 9.78
C LEU A 34 -7.06 15.68 9.02
N SER A 35 -7.34 15.87 7.73
CA SER A 35 -8.13 14.93 6.92
C SER A 35 -7.29 13.77 6.35
N THR A 36 -5.98 13.79 6.53
CA THR A 36 -5.05 12.75 6.08
C THR A 36 -4.12 12.30 7.20
N GLY A 37 -3.70 11.02 7.18
CA GLY A 37 -2.71 10.49 8.12
C GLY A 37 -1.27 10.70 7.64
N ILE A 38 -0.93 11.89 7.15
CA ILE A 38 0.41 12.23 6.68
C ILE A 38 1.18 12.90 7.83
N ASN A 39 2.41 12.47 8.08
CA ASN A 39 3.29 13.11 9.06
C ASN A 39 3.54 14.58 8.67
N PRO A 40 3.15 15.56 9.50
CA PRO A 40 3.38 16.97 9.21
C PRO A 40 4.86 17.37 9.32
N GLN A 41 5.67 16.59 10.04
CA GLN A 41 7.13 16.72 10.14
C GLN A 41 7.79 15.70 9.22
N GLY A 42 7.59 15.85 7.91
CA GLY A 42 8.13 14.93 6.93
C GLY A 42 9.67 14.98 6.85
N TRP A 43 10.23 13.93 6.25
CA TRP A 43 11.66 13.86 5.94
C TRP A 43 12.10 15.06 5.08
N PRO A 44 13.20 15.75 5.44
CA PRO A 44 13.62 16.97 4.75
C PRO A 44 14.16 16.68 3.34
N VAL A 45 13.46 17.15 2.31
CA VAL A 45 13.88 16.95 0.92
C VAL A 45 14.95 17.98 0.55
N SER A 46 16.16 17.50 0.29
CA SER A 46 17.26 18.33 -0.25
C SER A 46 17.05 18.70 -1.72
N PRO A 47 17.72 19.74 -2.23
CA PRO A 47 17.70 20.05 -3.67
C PRO A 47 18.10 18.85 -4.50
N LEU A 48 17.33 18.55 -5.56
CA LEU A 48 17.53 17.39 -6.39
C LEU A 48 18.49 17.69 -7.54
N PRO A 49 19.33 16.72 -7.97
CA PRO A 49 20.16 16.85 -9.18
C PRO A 49 19.30 17.14 -10.42
N ALA A 50 19.77 18.06 -11.28
CA ALA A 50 19.01 18.43 -12.49
C ALA A 50 18.77 17.25 -13.44
N ASP A 51 19.69 16.28 -13.45
CA ASP A 51 19.61 15.12 -14.35
C ASP A 51 18.48 14.17 -14.02
N CYS A 52 18.04 14.07 -12.76
CA CYS A 52 16.88 13.23 -12.40
C CYS A 52 15.57 13.70 -13.05
N TRP A 53 15.52 14.97 -13.53
CA TRP A 53 14.38 15.53 -14.24
C TRP A 53 14.45 15.34 -15.76
N ARG A 54 15.67 15.15 -16.31
CA ARG A 54 15.93 15.16 -17.75
C ARG A 54 16.10 13.80 -18.36
N ARG A 55 16.50 12.81 -17.54
CA ARG A 55 16.73 11.44 -17.98
C ARG A 55 15.58 10.54 -17.56
N LEU A 56 15.35 9.48 -18.33
CA LEU A 56 14.46 8.40 -17.88
C LEU A 56 15.08 7.70 -16.67
N PRO A 57 14.25 7.23 -15.73
CA PRO A 57 14.74 6.48 -14.57
C PRO A 57 15.48 5.21 -15.01
N GLU A 58 16.52 4.85 -14.28
CA GLU A 58 17.29 3.62 -14.46
C GLU A 58 16.94 2.64 -13.34
N ASP A 59 16.77 1.35 -13.68
CA ASP A 59 16.37 0.32 -12.69
C ASP A 59 17.49 -0.04 -11.71
N ASN A 60 18.73 0.37 -11.99
CA ASN A 60 19.94 0.10 -11.18
C ASN A 60 20.51 1.38 -10.53
N ASP A 61 19.66 2.33 -10.18
CA ASP A 61 20.07 3.60 -9.55
C ASP A 61 20.31 3.48 -8.03
N GLY A 62 20.12 2.29 -7.45
CA GLY A 62 20.33 2.01 -6.02
C GLY A 62 19.09 2.08 -5.15
N LEU A 63 17.90 2.44 -5.70
CA LEU A 63 16.67 2.54 -4.92
C LEU A 63 16.24 1.17 -4.37
N GLU A 64 16.28 0.14 -5.19
CA GLU A 64 15.86 -1.22 -4.82
C GLU A 64 16.79 -1.80 -3.75
N GLU A 65 18.08 -1.59 -3.84
CA GLU A 65 19.08 -2.02 -2.85
C GLU A 65 18.87 -1.30 -1.51
N THR A 66 18.64 0.01 -1.54
CA THR A 66 18.37 0.81 -0.34
C THR A 66 17.08 0.37 0.33
N ALA A 67 16.02 0.16 -0.47
CA ALA A 67 14.74 -0.32 0.03
C ALA A 67 14.84 -1.74 0.59
N ALA A 68 15.64 -2.62 -0.06
CA ALA A 68 15.88 -3.98 0.43
C ALA A 68 16.59 -4.00 1.79
N ALA A 69 17.55 -3.11 1.98
CA ALA A 69 18.22 -2.92 3.28
C ALA A 69 17.24 -2.43 4.35
N TYR A 70 16.43 -1.41 4.02
CA TYR A 70 15.46 -0.81 4.94
C TYR A 70 14.34 -1.78 5.36
N TYR A 71 13.76 -2.49 4.40
CA TYR A 71 12.65 -3.43 4.67
C TYR A 71 13.13 -4.85 5.03
N GLY A 72 14.43 -5.14 4.99
CA GLY A 72 14.98 -6.45 5.27
C GLY A 72 14.59 -7.54 4.26
N ASN A 73 14.28 -7.17 3.00
CA ASN A 73 13.77 -8.09 1.99
C ASN A 73 14.10 -7.63 0.57
N VAL A 74 14.69 -8.50 -0.23
CA VAL A 74 15.03 -8.24 -1.64
C VAL A 74 13.84 -8.50 -2.60
N ASN A 75 12.78 -9.14 -2.14
CA ASN A 75 11.60 -9.45 -2.94
C ASN A 75 10.65 -8.25 -2.96
N LEU A 76 11.07 -7.14 -3.53
CA LEU A 76 10.31 -5.89 -3.59
C LEU A 76 10.30 -5.27 -4.98
N LEU A 77 9.34 -4.38 -5.21
CA LEU A 77 9.20 -3.58 -6.42
C LEU A 77 8.74 -2.16 -6.03
N PRO A 78 9.47 -1.10 -6.44
CA PRO A 78 9.04 0.27 -6.27
C PRO A 78 7.86 0.61 -7.20
N LEU A 79 6.94 1.44 -6.72
CA LEU A 79 5.68 1.79 -7.37
C LEU A 79 5.38 3.29 -7.25
N ALA A 80 4.54 3.81 -8.14
CA ALA A 80 3.97 5.16 -8.03
C ALA A 80 2.98 5.28 -6.84
N GLY A 81 3.51 5.08 -5.62
CA GLY A 81 2.77 4.94 -4.38
C GLY A 81 2.13 3.56 -4.22
N SER A 82 1.81 3.17 -2.98
CA SER A 82 1.09 1.91 -2.71
C SER A 82 -0.26 1.83 -3.43
N GLN A 83 -0.85 2.96 -3.83
CA GLN A 83 -2.09 3.01 -4.60
C GLN A 83 -1.98 2.27 -5.94
N ALA A 84 -0.82 2.28 -6.60
CA ALA A 84 -0.61 1.49 -7.82
C ALA A 84 -0.77 -0.01 -7.54
N ALA A 85 -0.20 -0.52 -6.44
CA ALA A 85 -0.41 -1.90 -6.02
C ALA A 85 -1.87 -2.18 -5.65
N ILE A 86 -2.54 -1.30 -4.91
CA ILE A 86 -3.95 -1.46 -4.53
C ILE A 86 -4.84 -1.64 -5.77
N GLN A 87 -4.57 -0.90 -6.84
CA GLN A 87 -5.35 -0.97 -8.08
C GLN A 87 -4.99 -2.18 -8.96
N CYS A 88 -3.71 -2.56 -9.04
CA CYS A 88 -3.23 -3.61 -9.94
C CYS A 88 -3.29 -5.01 -9.33
N LEU A 89 -2.91 -5.18 -8.05
CA LEU A 89 -2.80 -6.48 -7.39
C LEU A 89 -4.04 -7.37 -7.55
N PRO A 90 -5.28 -6.87 -7.37
CA PRO A 90 -6.46 -7.71 -7.52
C PRO A 90 -6.64 -8.28 -8.94
N THR A 91 -6.09 -7.63 -9.96
CA THR A 91 -6.20 -8.11 -11.34
C THR A 91 -5.23 -9.26 -11.65
N LEU A 92 -4.16 -9.40 -10.85
CA LEU A 92 -3.11 -10.41 -11.01
C LEU A 92 -3.41 -11.69 -10.23
N LEU A 93 -4.34 -11.63 -9.28
CA LEU A 93 -4.71 -12.80 -8.48
C LEU A 93 -5.94 -13.49 -9.06
N PRO A 94 -6.05 -14.83 -8.98
CA PRO A 94 -7.25 -15.54 -9.38
C PRO A 94 -8.49 -15.01 -8.67
N ARG A 95 -9.56 -14.75 -9.43
CA ARG A 95 -10.83 -14.25 -8.86
C ARG A 95 -11.38 -15.23 -7.82
N ALA A 96 -11.52 -14.76 -6.61
CA ALA A 96 -11.94 -15.55 -5.47
C ALA A 96 -12.62 -14.69 -4.40
N ALA A 97 -13.09 -15.33 -3.31
CA ALA A 97 -13.52 -14.59 -2.15
C ALA A 97 -12.31 -13.98 -1.42
N VAL A 98 -12.46 -12.74 -0.97
CA VAL A 98 -11.51 -12.06 -0.10
C VAL A 98 -12.23 -11.54 1.11
N VAL A 99 -11.69 -11.82 2.30
CA VAL A 99 -12.22 -11.32 3.57
C VAL A 99 -11.38 -10.14 4.03
N MET A 100 -12.06 -9.09 4.45
CA MET A 100 -11.45 -7.87 4.95
C MET A 100 -12.07 -7.51 6.30
N PRO A 101 -11.29 -7.51 7.42
CA PRO A 101 -11.73 -6.90 8.67
C PRO A 101 -12.07 -5.43 8.45
N ALA A 102 -13.27 -5.03 8.83
CA ALA A 102 -13.78 -3.68 8.57
C ALA A 102 -14.05 -2.93 9.91
N PRO A 103 -13.96 -1.59 9.92
CA PRO A 103 -13.62 -0.73 8.78
C PRO A 103 -12.13 -0.80 8.39
N LEU A 104 -11.81 -0.54 7.13
CA LEU A 104 -10.46 -0.42 6.61
C LEU A 104 -10.44 0.63 5.48
N TYR A 105 -9.23 0.95 4.96
CA TYR A 105 -9.06 1.91 3.86
C TYR A 105 -9.91 1.51 2.65
N ALA A 106 -10.81 2.43 2.23
CA ALA A 106 -11.90 2.13 1.31
C ALA A 106 -11.45 1.75 -0.11
N GLU A 107 -10.24 2.13 -0.51
CA GLU A 107 -9.69 1.78 -1.83
C GLU A 107 -9.49 0.26 -2.00
N HIS A 108 -9.15 -0.46 -0.93
CA HIS A 108 -8.97 -1.91 -1.00
C HIS A 108 -10.23 -2.62 -1.45
N PRO A 109 -11.36 -2.56 -0.72
CA PRO A 109 -12.56 -3.27 -1.15
C PRO A 109 -13.05 -2.79 -2.53
N HIS A 110 -12.92 -1.49 -2.84
CA HIS A 110 -13.31 -0.93 -4.12
C HIS A 110 -12.51 -1.54 -5.29
N ALA A 111 -11.17 -1.61 -5.17
CA ALA A 111 -10.31 -2.18 -6.21
C ALA A 111 -10.57 -3.68 -6.42
N TRP A 112 -10.74 -4.44 -5.33
CA TRP A 112 -10.99 -5.87 -5.40
C TRP A 112 -12.37 -6.20 -5.98
N GLU A 113 -13.42 -5.44 -5.62
CA GLU A 113 -14.76 -5.55 -6.21
C GLU A 113 -14.72 -5.25 -7.71
N ARG A 114 -13.98 -4.21 -8.11
CA ARG A 114 -13.80 -3.81 -9.50
C ARG A 114 -13.08 -4.88 -10.34
N ALA A 115 -12.13 -5.59 -9.74
CA ALA A 115 -11.43 -6.71 -10.37
C ALA A 115 -12.28 -8.01 -10.43
N GLY A 116 -13.48 -8.01 -9.84
CA GLY A 116 -14.41 -9.13 -9.88
C GLY A 116 -14.25 -10.16 -8.76
N HIS A 117 -13.56 -9.81 -7.68
CA HIS A 117 -13.48 -10.63 -6.47
C HIS A 117 -14.77 -10.50 -5.64
N LYS A 118 -15.09 -11.56 -4.86
CA LYS A 118 -16.20 -11.52 -3.90
C LYS A 118 -15.70 -10.97 -2.55
N VAL A 119 -15.81 -9.65 -2.36
CA VAL A 119 -15.37 -8.99 -1.14
C VAL A 119 -16.36 -9.24 -0.01
N ARG A 120 -15.86 -9.70 1.14
CA ARG A 120 -16.61 -9.92 2.38
C ARG A 120 -16.03 -9.04 3.48
N ARG A 121 -16.69 -7.91 3.74
CA ARG A 121 -16.31 -6.97 4.82
C ARG A 121 -16.90 -7.48 6.14
N LEU A 122 -16.06 -7.84 7.09
CA LEU A 122 -16.47 -8.33 8.41
C LEU A 122 -16.37 -7.20 9.44
N ALA A 123 -17.48 -6.51 9.69
CA ALA A 123 -17.55 -5.42 10.66
C ALA A 123 -17.18 -5.89 12.06
N GLY A 124 -16.33 -5.12 12.75
CA GLY A 124 -15.85 -5.43 14.09
C GLY A 124 -15.03 -6.73 14.20
N ALA A 125 -14.68 -7.37 13.07
CA ALA A 125 -13.93 -8.60 13.08
C ALA A 125 -12.45 -8.35 13.43
N ASN A 126 -11.86 -9.36 14.06
CA ASN A 126 -10.41 -9.51 14.19
C ASN A 126 -9.88 -10.50 13.14
N LEU A 127 -8.57 -10.67 13.09
CA LEU A 127 -7.90 -11.57 12.15
C LEU A 127 -8.37 -13.02 12.31
N ALA A 128 -8.50 -13.51 13.55
CA ALA A 128 -8.97 -14.87 13.82
C ALA A 128 -10.34 -15.14 13.19
N ARG A 129 -11.29 -14.21 13.32
CA ARG A 129 -12.61 -14.33 12.70
C ARG A 129 -12.52 -14.25 11.16
N ALA A 130 -11.61 -13.46 10.61
CA ALA A 130 -11.38 -13.42 9.17
C ALA A 130 -10.88 -14.77 8.64
N LEU A 131 -10.00 -15.45 9.36
CA LEU A 131 -9.46 -16.77 9.01
C LEU A 131 -10.53 -17.87 9.04
N THR A 132 -11.46 -17.82 10.00
CA THR A 132 -12.57 -18.79 10.11
C THR A 132 -13.60 -18.64 8.98
N ALA A 133 -13.63 -17.51 8.29
CA ALA A 133 -14.54 -17.26 7.16
C ALA A 133 -14.26 -18.12 5.91
N MET A 134 -13.21 -18.94 5.93
CA MET A 134 -12.84 -19.92 4.89
C MET A 134 -12.67 -19.33 3.48
N ALA A 135 -12.40 -18.03 3.37
CA ALA A 135 -12.03 -17.42 2.10
C ALA A 135 -10.54 -17.73 1.79
N PRO A 136 -10.17 -17.92 0.51
CA PRO A 136 -8.78 -18.13 0.14
C PRO A 136 -7.92 -16.90 0.43
N ASN A 137 -8.48 -15.69 0.31
CA ASN A 137 -7.71 -14.48 0.50
C ASN A 137 -8.19 -13.71 1.73
N VAL A 138 -7.26 -13.17 2.49
CA VAL A 138 -7.50 -12.21 3.56
C VAL A 138 -6.67 -10.95 3.26
N LEU A 139 -7.27 -9.77 3.40
CA LEU A 139 -6.60 -8.49 3.29
C LEU A 139 -6.91 -7.64 4.51
N LEU A 140 -5.89 -7.03 5.08
CA LEU A 140 -5.99 -6.08 6.19
C LEU A 140 -4.96 -4.97 6.08
N CYS A 141 -5.17 -3.88 6.81
CA CYS A 141 -4.16 -2.84 7.04
C CYS A 141 -3.54 -3.04 8.43
N ASN A 142 -2.23 -2.87 8.56
CA ASN A 142 -1.50 -3.02 9.83
C ASN A 142 -0.36 -2.00 9.96
N PRO A 143 -0.49 -0.99 10.82
CA PRO A 143 -1.68 -0.57 11.57
C PRO A 143 -2.87 -0.20 10.70
N ASN A 144 -4.08 -0.46 11.19
CA ASN A 144 -5.30 -0.25 10.40
C ASN A 144 -5.72 1.22 10.33
N ASN A 145 -6.00 1.68 9.13
CA ASN A 145 -6.71 2.92 8.89
C ASN A 145 -8.21 2.59 8.63
N PRO A 146 -9.19 3.08 9.47
CA PRO A 146 -9.04 4.25 10.36
C PRO A 146 -8.86 3.94 11.86
N THR A 147 -8.83 2.68 12.28
CA THR A 147 -8.98 2.33 13.71
C THR A 147 -7.69 2.38 14.52
N GLY A 148 -6.53 2.45 13.88
CA GLY A 148 -5.23 2.34 14.53
C GLY A 148 -4.91 0.95 15.09
N ARG A 149 -5.80 -0.04 14.89
CA ARG A 149 -5.58 -1.40 15.37
C ARG A 149 -4.33 -1.99 14.72
N ALA A 150 -3.45 -2.55 15.54
CA ALA A 150 -2.29 -3.29 15.09
C ALA A 150 -2.40 -4.77 15.53
N TYR A 151 -1.89 -5.66 14.69
CA TYR A 151 -1.72 -7.08 14.96
C TYR A 151 -0.23 -7.37 15.14
N PRO A 152 0.14 -8.20 16.13
CA PRO A 152 1.51 -8.65 16.31
C PRO A 152 2.04 -9.36 15.05
N ARG A 153 3.36 -9.23 14.79
CA ARG A 153 4.03 -9.93 13.70
C ARG A 153 3.71 -11.43 13.65
N ASP A 154 3.84 -12.10 14.81
CA ASP A 154 3.65 -13.54 14.88
C ASP A 154 2.21 -13.94 14.52
N GLU A 155 1.19 -13.16 14.93
CA GLU A 155 -0.20 -13.42 14.56
C GLU A 155 -0.42 -13.33 13.04
N LEU A 156 0.25 -12.38 12.37
CA LEU A 156 0.20 -12.23 10.91
C LEU A 156 0.93 -13.36 10.18
N LEU A 157 2.07 -13.79 10.69
CA LEU A 157 2.83 -14.92 10.11
C LEU A 157 2.07 -16.24 10.28
N ASP A 158 1.46 -16.47 11.44
CA ASP A 158 0.61 -17.63 11.68
C ASP A 158 -0.62 -17.61 10.75
N ALA A 159 -1.21 -16.44 10.52
CA ALA A 159 -2.30 -16.27 9.56
C ALA A 159 -1.86 -16.61 8.12
N ALA A 160 -0.68 -16.14 7.69
CA ALA A 160 -0.12 -16.47 6.39
C ALA A 160 0.10 -17.98 6.26
N ALA A 161 0.66 -18.64 7.29
CA ALA A 161 0.87 -20.08 7.32
C ALA A 161 -0.44 -20.88 7.26
N GLN A 162 -1.49 -20.44 7.95
CA GLN A 162 -2.82 -21.06 7.90
C GLN A 162 -3.44 -20.92 6.50
N LEU A 163 -3.35 -19.74 5.89
CA LEU A 163 -3.83 -19.49 4.53
C LEU A 163 -3.06 -20.33 3.51
N LYS A 164 -1.72 -20.44 3.64
CA LYS A 164 -0.86 -21.26 2.77
C LYS A 164 -1.34 -22.71 2.70
N LYS A 165 -1.71 -23.32 3.82
CA LYS A 165 -2.21 -24.71 3.88
C LYS A 165 -3.44 -24.95 3.00
N ARG A 166 -4.21 -23.92 2.68
CA ARG A 166 -5.40 -23.98 1.82
C ARG A 166 -5.25 -23.24 0.48
N GLY A 167 -3.99 -22.96 0.08
CA GLY A 167 -3.67 -22.28 -1.18
C GLY A 167 -4.08 -20.79 -1.20
N GLY A 168 -4.26 -20.19 -0.03
CA GLY A 168 -4.71 -18.82 0.10
C GLY A 168 -3.59 -17.80 0.28
N THR A 169 -3.94 -16.52 0.18
CA THR A 169 -3.03 -15.37 0.24
C THR A 169 -3.39 -14.45 1.40
N LEU A 170 -2.37 -13.95 2.11
CA LEU A 170 -2.50 -12.83 3.03
C LEU A 170 -1.92 -11.58 2.39
N VAL A 171 -2.72 -10.51 2.33
CA VAL A 171 -2.28 -9.17 1.91
C VAL A 171 -2.30 -8.26 3.12
N VAL A 172 -1.17 -7.63 3.43
CA VAL A 172 -1.03 -6.69 4.55
C VAL A 172 -0.61 -5.33 4.00
N ASP A 173 -1.47 -4.33 4.19
CA ASP A 173 -1.11 -2.94 3.90
C ASP A 173 -0.42 -2.33 5.12
N GLU A 174 0.88 -2.19 5.04
CA GLU A 174 1.78 -1.62 6.06
C GLU A 174 2.12 -0.15 5.78
N ALA A 175 1.20 0.64 5.19
CA ALA A 175 1.46 2.04 4.87
C ALA A 175 1.78 2.91 6.11
N PHE A 176 1.40 2.47 7.31
CA PHE A 176 1.66 3.16 8.58
C PHE A 176 2.64 2.43 9.50
N ALA A 177 3.28 1.36 9.04
CA ALA A 177 4.03 0.46 9.91
C ALA A 177 5.45 0.95 10.25
N ASP A 178 5.95 2.02 9.63
CA ASP A 178 7.29 2.57 9.93
C ASP A 178 7.43 3.12 11.36
N VAL A 179 6.32 3.33 12.08
CA VAL A 179 6.31 3.74 13.50
C VAL A 179 6.68 2.59 14.46
N ASP A 180 6.58 1.34 14.00
CA ASP A 180 6.87 0.14 14.79
C ASP A 180 7.50 -0.93 13.87
N PRO A 181 8.76 -0.73 13.44
CA PRO A 181 9.42 -1.58 12.46
C PRO A 181 9.63 -3.01 12.96
N ASP A 182 9.77 -3.20 14.26
CA ASP A 182 9.94 -4.53 14.86
C ASP A 182 8.70 -5.41 14.71
N ASN A 183 7.55 -4.81 14.46
CA ASN A 183 6.28 -5.51 14.29
C ASN A 183 5.84 -5.68 12.83
N CYS A 184 6.69 -5.26 11.87
CA CYS A 184 6.43 -5.39 10.44
C CYS A 184 6.59 -6.83 9.94
N VAL A 185 5.81 -7.21 8.93
CA VAL A 185 5.95 -8.49 8.23
C VAL A 185 6.58 -8.36 6.84
N ALA A 186 6.95 -7.16 6.42
CA ALA A 186 7.67 -6.91 5.17
C ALA A 186 8.91 -7.81 4.98
N PRO A 187 9.77 -8.07 6.01
CA PRO A 187 10.94 -8.94 5.86
C PRO A 187 10.62 -10.36 5.39
N PHE A 188 9.41 -10.83 5.60
CA PHE A 188 8.98 -12.21 5.32
C PHE A 188 8.21 -12.36 4.01
N ALA A 189 7.76 -11.26 3.40
CA ALA A 189 6.90 -11.29 2.23
C ALA A 189 7.56 -11.99 1.03
N GLY A 190 6.89 -12.99 0.47
CA GLY A 190 7.36 -13.72 -0.69
C GLY A 190 8.58 -14.63 -0.45
N THR A 191 9.05 -14.77 0.80
CA THR A 191 10.15 -15.67 1.16
C THR A 191 9.67 -17.14 1.18
N LYS A 192 10.62 -18.09 1.31
CA LYS A 192 10.28 -19.52 1.42
C LYS A 192 9.37 -19.83 2.62
N ASP A 193 9.44 -19.03 3.68
CA ASP A 193 8.66 -19.23 4.90
C ASP A 193 7.23 -18.69 4.73
N ALA A 194 7.06 -17.56 4.05
CA ALA A 194 5.76 -16.93 3.78
C ALA A 194 5.57 -16.57 2.28
N PRO A 195 5.58 -17.54 1.35
CA PRO A 195 5.52 -17.28 -0.10
C PRO A 195 4.17 -16.71 -0.56
N ASN A 196 3.14 -16.82 0.27
CA ASN A 196 1.79 -16.34 0.04
C ASN A 196 1.48 -15.02 0.78
N LEU A 197 2.49 -14.41 1.42
CA LEU A 197 2.39 -13.11 2.06
C LEU A 197 2.75 -12.01 1.05
N ILE A 198 1.89 -11.02 0.94
CA ILE A 198 2.09 -9.80 0.13
C ILE A 198 1.99 -8.61 1.05
N VAL A 199 2.95 -7.69 0.96
CA VAL A 199 3.00 -6.49 1.81
C VAL A 199 3.06 -5.24 0.93
N LEU A 200 2.33 -4.20 1.32
CA LEU A 200 2.38 -2.88 0.70
C LEU A 200 3.04 -1.89 1.65
N ARG A 201 3.94 -1.03 1.14
CA ARG A 201 4.64 0.01 1.89
C ARG A 201 4.44 1.37 1.21
N SER A 202 4.50 2.45 1.98
CA SER A 202 4.25 3.81 1.47
C SER A 202 5.15 4.84 2.15
N LEU A 203 5.90 5.62 1.39
CA LEU A 203 6.66 6.76 1.91
C LEU A 203 5.76 7.99 2.17
N GLY A 204 4.51 7.94 1.77
CA GLY A 204 3.58 9.06 1.91
C GLY A 204 3.10 9.34 3.34
N LYS A 205 3.35 8.43 4.29
CA LYS A 205 2.78 8.49 5.65
C LYS A 205 3.83 8.90 6.67
N PHE A 206 4.64 7.98 7.15
CA PHE A 206 5.67 8.20 8.15
C PHE A 206 6.70 9.25 7.69
N PHE A 207 7.21 9.11 6.47
CA PHE A 207 8.17 10.05 5.89
C PHE A 207 7.54 11.39 5.46
N GLY A 208 6.22 11.54 5.49
CA GLY A 208 5.55 12.77 5.06
C GLY A 208 5.68 13.08 3.56
N LEU A 209 6.13 12.13 2.76
CA LEU A 209 6.46 12.30 1.33
C LEU A 209 5.29 11.94 0.40
N ALA A 210 4.07 12.28 0.78
CA ALA A 210 2.87 11.92 0.02
C ALA A 210 2.90 12.44 -1.42
N GLY A 211 3.47 13.62 -1.65
CA GLY A 211 3.63 14.23 -2.97
C GLY A 211 4.66 13.54 -3.88
N ALA A 212 5.64 12.84 -3.31
CA ALA A 212 6.66 12.11 -4.08
C ALA A 212 6.07 10.88 -4.82
N ARG A 213 4.91 10.39 -4.40
CA ARG A 213 4.25 9.22 -5.01
C ARG A 213 5.16 8.00 -5.09
N VAL A 214 5.74 7.59 -3.96
CA VAL A 214 6.55 6.36 -3.86
C VAL A 214 5.96 5.41 -2.84
N GLY A 215 5.93 4.15 -3.19
CA GLY A 215 5.61 3.01 -2.34
C GLY A 215 6.25 1.76 -2.88
N PHE A 216 6.05 0.67 -2.19
CA PHE A 216 6.61 -0.64 -2.58
C PHE A 216 5.56 -1.73 -2.39
N ILE A 217 5.65 -2.75 -3.25
CA ILE A 217 5.01 -4.04 -3.02
C ILE A 217 6.11 -5.07 -2.75
N LEU A 218 5.90 -5.90 -1.73
CA LEU A 218 6.78 -7.02 -1.42
C LEU A 218 5.98 -8.32 -1.56
N GLY A 219 6.59 -9.33 -2.18
CA GLY A 219 5.91 -10.60 -2.43
C GLY A 219 6.77 -11.55 -3.26
N ARG A 220 6.23 -12.70 -3.63
CA ARG A 220 6.96 -13.67 -4.46
C ARG A 220 7.36 -13.09 -5.82
N ARG A 221 8.52 -13.49 -6.31
CA ARG A 221 9.14 -12.97 -7.53
C ARG A 221 8.21 -13.01 -8.76
N GLU A 222 7.47 -14.11 -8.94
CA GLU A 222 6.56 -14.28 -10.08
C GLU A 222 5.44 -13.22 -10.08
N LEU A 223 4.91 -12.88 -8.92
CA LEU A 223 3.91 -11.81 -8.79
C LEU A 223 4.51 -10.45 -9.11
N LEU A 224 5.73 -10.18 -8.62
CA LEU A 224 6.41 -8.91 -8.90
C LEU A 224 6.70 -8.74 -10.40
N MET A 225 7.12 -9.81 -11.08
CA MET A 225 7.32 -9.79 -12.54
C MET A 225 6.01 -9.49 -13.30
N GLN A 226 4.90 -10.12 -12.92
CA GLN A 226 3.59 -9.82 -13.50
C GLN A 226 3.17 -8.35 -13.23
N MET A 227 3.52 -7.81 -12.06
CA MET A 227 3.25 -6.41 -11.75
C MET A 227 4.05 -5.47 -12.66
N VAL A 228 5.33 -5.76 -12.92
CA VAL A 228 6.17 -5.01 -13.85
C VAL A 228 5.56 -4.99 -15.26
N GLU A 229 5.08 -6.13 -15.75
CA GLU A 229 4.42 -6.22 -17.07
C GLU A 229 3.17 -5.32 -17.15
N VAL A 230 2.36 -5.28 -16.11
CA VAL A 230 1.12 -4.47 -16.08
C VAL A 230 1.41 -2.98 -15.95
N LEU A 231 2.40 -2.61 -15.15
CA LEU A 231 2.74 -1.20 -14.91
C LEU A 231 3.56 -0.60 -16.06
N GLY A 232 4.28 -1.42 -16.80
CA GLY A 232 5.22 -0.98 -17.83
C GLY A 232 6.49 -0.35 -17.25
N PRO A 233 7.37 0.15 -18.13
CA PRO A 233 8.65 0.73 -17.72
C PRO A 233 8.44 2.10 -17.02
N TRP A 234 9.44 2.48 -16.21
CA TRP A 234 9.53 3.81 -15.55
C TRP A 234 8.34 4.13 -14.62
N ALA A 235 7.86 3.14 -13.90
CA ALA A 235 6.70 3.30 -13.00
C ALA A 235 6.90 4.36 -11.90
N VAL A 236 8.15 4.68 -11.53
CA VAL A 236 8.50 5.71 -10.54
C VAL A 236 9.42 6.73 -11.21
N SER A 237 9.07 8.02 -11.12
CA SER A 237 9.84 9.10 -11.74
C SER A 237 11.24 9.25 -11.12
N GLY A 238 12.22 9.75 -11.89
CA GLY A 238 13.59 9.95 -11.42
C GLY A 238 13.68 10.79 -10.14
N PRO A 239 13.04 11.97 -10.06
CA PRO A 239 13.01 12.75 -8.82
C PRO A 239 12.46 11.97 -7.61
N SER A 240 11.41 11.21 -7.83
CA SER A 240 10.79 10.40 -6.76
C SER A 240 11.71 9.28 -6.29
N ARG A 241 12.47 8.64 -7.20
CA ARG A 241 13.46 7.61 -6.88
C ARG A 241 14.59 8.19 -6.02
N VAL A 242 15.14 9.34 -6.40
CA VAL A 242 16.21 10.03 -5.64
C VAL A 242 15.73 10.40 -4.23
N VAL A 243 14.51 10.97 -4.11
CA VAL A 243 13.93 11.31 -2.79
C VAL A 243 13.71 10.07 -1.94
N ALA A 244 13.16 9.00 -2.53
CA ALA A 244 12.90 7.77 -1.81
C ALA A 244 14.19 7.09 -1.33
N GLN A 245 15.23 7.05 -2.16
CA GLN A 245 16.53 6.51 -1.80
C GLN A 245 17.14 7.28 -0.63
N GLY A 246 17.13 8.62 -0.67
CA GLY A 246 17.61 9.43 0.43
C GLY A 246 16.86 9.19 1.73
N ALA A 247 15.53 9.14 1.67
CA ALA A 247 14.68 8.93 2.85
C ALA A 247 14.82 7.53 3.49
N LEU A 248 15.07 6.49 2.68
CA LEU A 248 15.25 5.12 3.18
C LEU A 248 16.67 4.82 3.65
N ALA A 249 17.66 5.67 3.28
CA ALA A 249 19.04 5.53 3.71
C ALA A 249 19.33 6.23 5.06
N ASP A 250 18.47 7.14 5.52
CA ASP A 250 18.58 7.93 6.75
C ASP A 250 17.96 7.19 7.93
#